data_8b14b0e9d4d150f0a43bf228ce651675
#
_entry.id   8b14b0e9d4d150f0a43bf228ce651675
#
_cell.length_a   1.000
_cell.length_b   1.000
_cell.length_c   1.000
_cell.angle_alpha   90.00
_cell.angle_beta   90.00
_cell.angle_gamma   90.00
#
_symmetry.space_group_name_H-M   'P 1'
#
loop_
_entity.id
_entity.type
_entity.pdbx_description
1 polymer ?
#
loop_
_entity_poly.entity_id
_entity_poly.type
_entity_poly.pdbx_seq_one_letter_code
_entity_poly.pdbx_strand_id
1 'polypeptide(L)'
;MKRLKQTLIKLLITFLFCSNSFSDTEQISSKNVLVIDGDTIILNKKKIRFSGIDAPESFFRGKKQICKLETQKVYCGELSKKKLIQKIGNNFVKCLIEKKKDRYNRILAECFVNNESLSVYMVKNGYAFDYVKYSKKKYQEYENFAKKNKLGLWKTKFEYPWVWRKKNR
;
A
#
# COMPACT_ATOMS: atom_id res chain seq x y z
N MET A 1 -46.12 -10.39 42.43
CA MET A 1 -44.63 -10.43 42.50
C MET A 1 -43.97 -11.45 41.58
N LYS A 2 -44.51 -12.67 41.35
CA LYS A 2 -43.88 -13.67 40.42
C LYS A 2 -43.86 -13.27 38.95
N ARG A 3 -44.89 -12.58 38.42
CA ARG A 3 -44.93 -12.15 37.00
C ARG A 3 -43.92 -11.04 36.65
N LEU A 4 -43.65 -10.12 37.59
CA LEU A 4 -42.68 -9.03 37.37
C LEU A 4 -41.24 -9.53 37.26
N LYS A 5 -40.86 -10.57 38.01
CA LYS A 5 -39.53 -11.20 37.95
C LYS A 5 -39.31 -11.96 36.64
N GLN A 6 -40.32 -12.58 36.06
CA GLN A 6 -40.22 -13.28 34.77
C GLN A 6 -40.03 -12.30 33.60
N THR A 7 -40.64 -11.13 33.64
CA THR A 7 -40.50 -10.10 32.59
C THR A 7 -39.12 -9.46 32.62
N LEU A 8 -38.56 -9.20 33.80
CA LEU A 8 -37.21 -8.68 33.98
C LEU A 8 -36.12 -9.69 33.49
N ILE A 9 -36.31 -10.98 33.73
CA ILE A 9 -35.37 -12.01 33.26
C ILE A 9 -35.42 -12.14 31.73
N LYS A 10 -36.60 -12.04 31.11
CA LYS A 10 -36.71 -12.04 29.63
C LYS A 10 -36.08 -10.80 28.98
N LEU A 11 -36.14 -9.62 29.63
CA LEU A 11 -35.55 -8.40 29.13
C LEU A 11 -33.99 -8.43 29.25
N LEU A 12 -33.46 -9.11 30.27
CA LEU A 12 -31.99 -9.24 30.47
C LEU A 12 -31.36 -10.21 29.49
N ILE A 13 -32.08 -11.23 29.01
CA ILE A 13 -31.59 -12.24 28.08
C ILE A 13 -31.55 -11.70 26.64
N THR A 14 -32.41 -10.75 26.27
CA THR A 14 -32.40 -10.13 24.93
C THR A 14 -31.26 -9.14 24.70
N PHE A 15 -30.60 -8.69 25.76
CA PHE A 15 -29.47 -7.73 25.63
C PHE A 15 -28.09 -8.39 25.41
N LEU A 16 -28.01 -9.73 25.49
CA LEU A 16 -26.71 -10.47 25.42
C LEU A 16 -26.38 -11.00 24.04
N PHE A 17 -27.17 -10.74 23.02
CA PHE A 17 -26.89 -11.13 21.63
C PHE A 17 -26.66 -9.93 20.70
N CYS A 18 -25.97 -8.90 21.18
CA CYS A 18 -25.34 -7.97 20.29
C CYS A 18 -24.01 -8.59 19.80
N SER A 19 -24.10 -9.52 18.87
CA SER A 19 -22.96 -10.08 18.16
C SER A 19 -22.30 -8.93 17.42
N ASN A 20 -21.24 -8.37 17.99
CA ASN A 20 -20.32 -7.51 17.24
C ASN A 20 -19.77 -8.37 16.10
N SER A 21 -20.37 -8.23 14.92
CA SER A 21 -19.77 -8.73 13.68
C SER A 21 -18.50 -7.91 13.44
N PHE A 22 -17.43 -8.28 14.10
CA PHE A 22 -16.10 -7.83 13.71
C PHE A 22 -15.89 -8.32 12.27
N SER A 23 -15.87 -7.39 11.33
CA SER A 23 -15.42 -7.69 9.97
C SER A 23 -13.98 -8.16 10.10
N ASP A 24 -13.79 -9.47 10.06
CA ASP A 24 -12.46 -10.10 10.14
C ASP A 24 -11.70 -9.74 8.85
N THR A 25 -10.91 -8.68 8.93
CA THR A 25 -10.06 -8.26 7.81
C THR A 25 -8.90 -9.24 7.73
N GLU A 26 -8.86 -10.06 6.67
CA GLU A 26 -7.77 -11.01 6.45
C GLU A 26 -6.42 -10.26 6.52
N GLN A 27 -5.51 -10.78 7.34
CA GLN A 27 -4.18 -10.18 7.52
C GLN A 27 -3.07 -11.23 7.38
N ILE A 28 -1.93 -10.77 6.92
CA ILE A 28 -0.71 -11.58 6.84
C ILE A 28 0.46 -10.78 7.42
N SER A 29 1.34 -11.45 8.17
CA SER A 29 2.55 -10.84 8.73
C SER A 29 3.74 -11.79 8.59
N SER A 30 4.90 -11.26 8.18
CA SER A 30 6.13 -12.03 8.04
C SER A 30 7.36 -11.13 8.01
N LYS A 31 8.53 -11.69 8.38
CA LYS A 31 9.86 -11.12 8.05
C LYS A 31 10.39 -11.63 6.70
N ASN A 32 9.80 -12.70 6.15
CA ASN A 32 10.20 -13.20 4.83
C ASN A 32 9.59 -12.35 3.73
N VAL A 33 10.32 -11.28 3.37
CA VAL A 33 9.89 -10.24 2.42
C VAL A 33 10.89 -10.13 1.29
N LEU A 34 10.42 -10.25 0.06
CA LEU A 34 11.17 -9.91 -1.15
C LEU A 34 10.50 -8.70 -1.82
N VAL A 35 11.21 -7.59 -1.92
CA VAL A 35 10.72 -6.39 -2.62
C VAL A 35 10.92 -6.58 -4.13
N ILE A 36 9.85 -6.46 -4.91
CA ILE A 36 9.86 -6.53 -6.37
C ILE A 36 10.03 -5.13 -6.95
N ASP A 37 9.15 -4.20 -6.58
CA ASP A 37 9.11 -2.80 -6.98
C ASP A 37 8.78 -1.92 -5.78
N GLY A 38 8.75 -0.61 -5.97
CA GLY A 38 8.43 0.34 -4.91
C GLY A 38 6.99 0.25 -4.36
N ASP A 39 6.15 -0.60 -4.95
CA ASP A 39 4.75 -0.82 -4.56
C ASP A 39 4.33 -2.29 -4.56
N THR A 40 5.27 -3.20 -4.75
CA THR A 40 4.99 -4.63 -4.87
C THR A 40 6.02 -5.45 -4.11
N ILE A 41 5.55 -6.34 -3.23
CA ILE A 41 6.39 -7.27 -2.46
C ILE A 41 5.91 -8.71 -2.64
N ILE A 42 6.79 -9.66 -2.34
CA ILE A 42 6.41 -11.04 -2.00
C ILE A 42 6.55 -11.17 -0.49
N LEU A 43 5.45 -11.46 0.19
CA LEU A 43 5.39 -11.66 1.63
C LEU A 43 4.97 -13.09 1.90
N ASN A 44 5.85 -13.89 2.51
CA ASN A 44 5.60 -15.28 2.77
C ASN A 44 5.06 -16.04 1.53
N LYS A 45 5.76 -15.92 0.40
CA LYS A 45 5.43 -16.50 -0.93
C LYS A 45 4.17 -15.93 -1.62
N LYS A 46 3.42 -15.00 -0.99
CA LYS A 46 2.27 -14.35 -1.61
C LYS A 46 2.68 -13.01 -2.23
N LYS A 47 2.37 -12.79 -3.53
CA LYS A 47 2.65 -11.52 -4.22
C LYS A 47 1.58 -10.51 -3.86
N ILE A 48 2.00 -9.41 -3.22
CA ILE A 48 1.14 -8.35 -2.70
C ILE A 48 1.49 -7.05 -3.39
N ARG A 49 0.48 -6.35 -3.89
CA ARG A 49 0.58 -4.99 -4.40
C ARG A 49 -0.04 -4.02 -3.39
N PHE A 50 0.66 -2.94 -3.10
CA PHE A 50 0.15 -1.89 -2.23
C PHE A 50 -1.01 -1.16 -2.92
N SER A 51 -2.12 -1.04 -2.20
CA SER A 51 -3.35 -0.49 -2.73
C SER A 51 -3.27 1.00 -2.95
N GLY A 52 -3.76 1.47 -4.10
CA GLY A 52 -3.98 2.88 -4.37
C GLY A 52 -2.72 3.71 -4.68
N ILE A 53 -1.53 3.13 -4.67
CA ILE A 53 -0.30 3.82 -5.08
C ILE A 53 0.29 3.20 -6.35
N ASP A 54 1.18 3.94 -7.02
CA ASP A 54 1.92 3.45 -8.18
C ASP A 54 3.37 3.96 -8.13
N ALA A 55 4.31 3.04 -8.14
CA ALA A 55 5.75 3.33 -8.14
C ALA A 55 6.36 3.13 -9.53
N PRO A 56 7.45 3.83 -9.87
CA PRO A 56 8.17 3.56 -11.11
C PRO A 56 8.66 2.12 -11.18
N GLU A 57 8.68 1.60 -12.40
CA GLU A 57 9.07 0.22 -12.68
C GLU A 57 10.58 0.02 -12.54
N SER A 58 11.00 -0.89 -11.67
CA SER A 58 12.39 -1.34 -11.62
C SER A 58 12.73 -2.17 -12.85
N PHE A 59 11.74 -2.97 -13.33
CA PHE A 59 11.87 -3.73 -14.56
C PHE A 59 10.49 -4.05 -15.17
N PHE A 60 10.27 -3.67 -16.43
CA PHE A 60 9.03 -3.94 -17.16
C PHE A 60 9.34 -4.26 -18.62
N ARG A 61 9.03 -5.48 -19.08
CA ARG A 61 9.22 -5.93 -20.47
C ARG A 61 10.63 -5.63 -21.02
N GLY A 62 11.67 -5.98 -20.27
CA GLY A 62 13.06 -5.76 -20.69
C GLY A 62 13.59 -4.34 -20.43
N LYS A 63 12.77 -3.41 -19.90
CA LYS A 63 13.14 -2.01 -19.72
C LYS A 63 13.08 -1.59 -18.27
N LYS A 64 13.94 -0.65 -17.88
CA LYS A 64 13.92 0.04 -16.59
C LYS A 64 13.35 1.44 -16.78
N GLN A 65 12.51 1.90 -15.85
CA GLN A 65 12.02 3.28 -15.92
C GLN A 65 13.10 4.26 -15.47
N ILE A 66 13.38 5.25 -16.33
CA ILE A 66 14.43 6.25 -16.13
C ILE A 66 13.79 7.62 -15.94
N CYS A 67 14.30 8.38 -14.98
CA CYS A 67 14.04 9.79 -14.73
C CYS A 67 15.31 10.60 -15.03
N LYS A 68 15.20 11.94 -15.10
CA LYS A 68 16.33 12.84 -15.31
C LYS A 68 16.46 13.80 -14.11
N LEU A 69 17.60 13.78 -13.46
CA LEU A 69 18.01 14.81 -12.50
C LEU A 69 19.00 15.71 -13.23
N GLU A 70 18.54 16.89 -13.63
CA GLU A 70 19.30 17.76 -14.54
C GLU A 70 19.67 17.02 -15.83
N THR A 71 20.97 16.76 -16.07
CA THR A 71 21.49 15.98 -17.20
C THR A 71 21.69 14.50 -16.89
N GLN A 72 21.63 14.10 -15.62
CA GLN A 72 21.92 12.74 -15.19
C GLN A 72 20.71 11.82 -15.31
N LYS A 73 20.96 10.59 -15.78
CA LYS A 73 19.94 9.51 -15.80
C LYS A 73 19.86 8.87 -14.41
N VAL A 74 18.64 8.74 -13.88
CA VAL A 74 18.33 8.07 -12.61
C VAL A 74 17.38 6.90 -12.89
N TYR A 75 17.74 5.70 -12.47
CA TYR A 75 16.84 4.54 -12.51
C TYR A 75 15.79 4.65 -11.40
N CYS A 76 14.69 5.33 -11.70
CA CYS A 76 13.69 5.71 -10.68
C CYS A 76 13.00 4.50 -10.06
N GLY A 77 12.75 3.43 -10.82
CA GLY A 77 12.19 2.20 -10.28
C GLY A 77 13.11 1.53 -9.28
N GLU A 78 14.40 1.41 -9.62
CA GLU A 78 15.41 0.88 -8.71
C GLU A 78 15.57 1.74 -7.45
N LEU A 79 15.49 3.07 -7.60
CA LEU A 79 15.53 3.99 -6.46
C LEU A 79 14.33 3.77 -5.53
N SER A 80 13.11 3.69 -6.08
CA SER A 80 11.89 3.41 -5.31
C SER A 80 11.97 2.06 -4.60
N LYS A 81 12.38 1.01 -5.32
CA LYS A 81 12.61 -0.32 -4.76
C LYS A 81 13.60 -0.30 -3.60
N LYS A 82 14.77 0.34 -3.80
CA LYS A 82 15.80 0.49 -2.77
C LYS A 82 15.27 1.18 -1.51
N LYS A 83 14.44 2.22 -1.68
CA LYS A 83 13.85 2.96 -0.56
C LYS A 83 12.84 2.11 0.23
N LEU A 84 12.05 1.31 -0.46
CA LEU A 84 11.16 0.36 0.21
C LEU A 84 11.95 -0.72 0.98
N ILE A 85 13.01 -1.28 0.39
CA ILE A 85 13.91 -2.21 1.08
C ILE A 85 14.49 -1.58 2.34
N GLN A 86 15.00 -0.35 2.26
CA GLN A 86 15.55 0.37 3.42
C GLN A 86 14.51 0.61 4.51
N LYS A 87 13.25 0.94 4.13
CA LYS A 87 12.16 1.16 5.07
C LYS A 87 11.76 -0.13 5.78
N ILE A 88 11.70 -1.24 5.07
CA ILE A 88 11.36 -2.54 5.66
C ILE A 88 12.49 -3.02 6.56
N GLY A 89 13.74 -2.95 6.11
CA GLY A 89 14.89 -3.47 6.85
C GLY A 89 14.67 -4.92 7.30
N ASN A 90 14.95 -5.22 8.56
CA ASN A 90 14.75 -6.54 9.18
C ASN A 90 13.45 -6.63 10.00
N ASN A 91 12.48 -5.73 9.75
CA ASN A 91 11.24 -5.69 10.51
C ASN A 91 10.19 -6.65 9.96
N PHE A 92 9.19 -6.96 10.79
CA PHE A 92 7.96 -7.60 10.32
C PHE A 92 7.18 -6.63 9.42
N VAL A 93 6.73 -7.14 8.29
CA VAL A 93 5.71 -6.47 7.47
C VAL A 93 4.37 -7.11 7.78
N LYS A 94 3.39 -6.30 8.18
CA LYS A 94 2.00 -6.70 8.38
C LYS A 94 1.15 -6.09 7.28
N CYS A 95 0.37 -6.90 6.57
CA CYS A 95 -0.53 -6.44 5.50
C CYS A 95 -1.97 -6.78 5.82
N LEU A 96 -2.85 -5.79 5.69
CA LEU A 96 -4.31 -5.93 5.75
C LEU A 96 -4.81 -6.14 4.32
N ILE A 97 -5.37 -7.32 4.04
CA ILE A 97 -5.74 -7.76 2.70
C ILE A 97 -7.10 -7.22 2.32
N GLU A 98 -7.23 -6.67 1.12
CA GLU A 98 -8.50 -6.26 0.56
C GLU A 98 -9.28 -7.48 0.01
N LYS A 99 -10.61 -7.43 0.10
CA LYS A 99 -11.48 -8.50 -0.41
C LYS A 99 -11.35 -8.73 -1.92
N LYS A 100 -10.97 -7.69 -2.66
CA LYS A 100 -10.83 -7.74 -4.13
C LYS A 100 -9.37 -7.86 -4.54
N LYS A 101 -9.10 -8.64 -5.56
CA LYS A 101 -7.83 -8.68 -6.27
C LYS A 101 -7.82 -7.70 -7.43
N ASP A 102 -6.64 -7.38 -7.94
CA ASP A 102 -6.53 -6.59 -9.16
C ASP A 102 -6.78 -7.45 -10.42
N ARG A 103 -6.77 -6.79 -11.60
CA ARG A 103 -6.97 -7.47 -12.89
C ARG A 103 -5.91 -8.52 -13.25
N TYR A 104 -4.79 -8.55 -12.53
CA TYR A 104 -3.70 -9.53 -12.69
C TYR A 104 -3.72 -10.59 -11.58
N ASN A 105 -4.84 -10.70 -10.86
CA ASN A 105 -5.03 -11.64 -9.75
C ASN A 105 -4.04 -11.46 -8.58
N ARG A 106 -3.41 -10.25 -8.45
CA ARG A 106 -2.55 -9.92 -7.32
C ARG A 106 -3.39 -9.59 -6.10
N ILE A 107 -2.90 -9.96 -4.93
CA ILE A 107 -3.49 -9.55 -3.65
C ILE A 107 -3.24 -8.05 -3.48
N LEU A 108 -4.31 -7.29 -3.24
CA LEU A 108 -4.24 -5.89 -2.86
C LEU A 108 -4.23 -5.78 -1.34
N ALA A 109 -3.37 -4.94 -0.80
CA ALA A 109 -3.30 -4.74 0.65
C ALA A 109 -2.73 -3.36 1.04
N GLU A 110 -3.10 -2.90 2.23
CA GLU A 110 -2.36 -1.86 2.95
C GLU A 110 -1.35 -2.55 3.86
N CYS A 111 -0.06 -2.24 3.69
CA CYS A 111 1.02 -2.89 4.43
C CYS A 111 1.72 -1.91 5.37
N PHE A 112 2.20 -2.42 6.50
CA PHE A 112 2.75 -1.64 7.60
C PHE A 112 4.08 -2.22 8.10
N VAL A 113 4.97 -1.33 8.54
CA VAL A 113 6.16 -1.64 9.34
C VAL A 113 6.13 -0.73 10.55
N ASN A 114 6.23 -1.29 11.76
CA ASN A 114 6.18 -0.55 13.02
C ASN A 114 4.97 0.41 13.09
N ASN A 115 3.78 -0.07 12.66
CA ASN A 115 2.52 0.66 12.58
C ASN A 115 2.50 1.85 11.58
N GLU A 116 3.56 2.06 10.81
CA GLU A 116 3.58 3.06 9.74
C GLU A 116 3.23 2.42 8.40
N SER A 117 2.26 3.01 7.68
CA SER A 117 1.85 2.56 6.35
C SER A 117 3.01 2.71 5.35
N LEU A 118 3.35 1.63 4.65
CA LEU A 118 4.34 1.65 3.58
C LEU A 118 3.87 2.47 2.38
N SER A 119 2.57 2.46 2.07
CA SER A 119 2.00 3.31 1.02
C SER A 119 2.17 4.78 1.34
N VAL A 120 1.82 5.20 2.57
CA VAL A 120 2.01 6.59 3.03
C VAL A 120 3.49 6.96 3.00
N TYR A 121 4.37 6.10 3.54
CA TYR A 121 5.81 6.35 3.53
C TYR A 121 6.35 6.59 2.12
N MET A 122 5.99 5.73 1.16
CA MET A 122 6.49 5.81 -0.21
C MET A 122 5.99 7.08 -0.93
N VAL A 123 4.72 7.44 -0.76
CA VAL A 123 4.14 8.65 -1.38
C VAL A 123 4.66 9.92 -0.71
N LYS A 124 4.66 9.99 0.63
CA LYS A 124 5.10 11.17 1.40
C LYS A 124 6.57 11.51 1.15
N ASN A 125 7.41 10.51 0.90
CA ASN A 125 8.83 10.71 0.59
C ASN A 125 9.12 10.82 -0.92
N GLY A 126 8.07 10.78 -1.77
CA GLY A 126 8.17 10.98 -3.22
C GLY A 126 8.77 9.81 -3.99
N TYR A 127 8.62 8.57 -3.53
CA TYR A 127 9.09 7.35 -4.21
C TYR A 127 7.98 6.55 -4.86
N ALA A 128 6.71 6.92 -4.61
CA ALA A 128 5.53 6.46 -5.31
C ALA A 128 4.54 7.61 -5.47
N PHE A 129 3.50 7.40 -6.25
CA PHE A 129 2.49 8.41 -6.57
C PHE A 129 1.10 7.92 -6.15
N ASP A 130 0.23 8.87 -5.78
CA ASP A 130 -1.18 8.58 -5.54
C ASP A 130 -1.84 8.16 -6.87
N TYR A 131 -2.26 6.90 -6.96
CA TYR A 131 -2.96 6.43 -8.15
C TYR A 131 -4.46 6.68 -8.01
N VAL A 132 -4.86 7.93 -8.22
CA VAL A 132 -6.20 8.47 -7.94
C VAL A 132 -7.34 7.58 -8.46
N LYS A 133 -7.15 6.93 -9.62
CA LYS A 133 -8.13 5.98 -10.20
C LYS A 133 -8.51 4.86 -9.22
N TYR A 134 -7.59 4.44 -8.36
CA TYR A 134 -7.79 3.33 -7.42
C TYR A 134 -7.80 3.79 -5.95
N SER A 135 -7.03 4.84 -5.61
CA SER A 135 -6.94 5.39 -4.26
C SER A 135 -8.15 6.25 -3.87
N LYS A 136 -8.86 6.82 -4.87
CA LYS A 136 -9.88 7.86 -4.65
C LYS A 136 -9.32 9.06 -3.86
N LYS A 137 -8.06 9.45 -4.17
CA LYS A 137 -7.32 10.55 -3.52
C LYS A 137 -6.89 10.27 -2.07
N LYS A 138 -6.87 9.02 -1.63
CA LYS A 138 -6.47 8.64 -0.26
C LYS A 138 -5.08 9.17 0.12
N TYR A 139 -4.15 9.25 -0.85
CA TYR A 139 -2.77 9.66 -0.60
C TYR A 139 -2.43 11.05 -1.14
N GLN A 140 -3.42 11.80 -1.62
CA GLN A 140 -3.23 13.10 -2.29
C GLN A 140 -2.49 14.14 -1.42
N GLU A 141 -2.79 14.21 -0.12
CA GLU A 141 -2.14 15.16 0.78
C GLU A 141 -0.65 14.85 0.95
N TYR A 142 -0.30 13.54 1.06
CA TYR A 142 1.10 13.09 1.15
C TYR A 142 1.86 13.36 -0.15
N GLU A 143 1.22 13.17 -1.30
CA GLU A 143 1.79 13.50 -2.61
C GLU A 143 2.02 15.01 -2.75
N ASN A 144 1.04 15.83 -2.38
CA ASN A 144 1.17 17.31 -2.37
C ASN A 144 2.32 17.76 -1.47
N PHE A 145 2.47 17.14 -0.29
CA PHE A 145 3.60 17.40 0.61
C PHE A 145 4.93 17.07 -0.06
N ALA A 146 5.07 15.88 -0.67
CA ALA A 146 6.29 15.47 -1.36
C ALA A 146 6.63 16.39 -2.52
N LYS A 147 5.62 16.78 -3.32
CA LYS A 147 5.76 17.70 -4.46
C LYS A 147 6.20 19.10 -4.01
N LYS A 148 5.54 19.68 -3.00
CA LYS A 148 5.86 21.02 -2.46
C LYS A 148 7.30 21.07 -1.94
N ASN A 149 7.74 20.02 -1.27
CA ASN A 149 9.08 19.93 -0.68
C ASN A 149 10.12 19.32 -1.63
N LYS A 150 9.78 19.04 -2.89
CA LYS A 150 10.65 18.42 -3.89
C LYS A 150 11.33 17.15 -3.38
N LEU A 151 10.60 16.25 -2.68
CA LEU A 151 11.15 15.02 -2.11
C LEU A 151 11.27 13.91 -3.17
N GLY A 152 12.23 13.03 -2.97
CA GLY A 152 12.42 11.85 -3.81
C GLY A 152 12.47 12.16 -5.30
N LEU A 153 11.58 11.55 -6.06
CA LEU A 153 11.45 11.70 -7.51
C LEU A 153 10.95 13.09 -7.95
N TRP A 154 10.33 13.86 -7.05
CA TRP A 154 9.89 15.23 -7.35
C TRP A 154 11.05 16.21 -7.61
N LYS A 155 12.30 15.81 -7.34
CA LYS A 155 13.51 16.53 -7.78
C LYS A 155 13.87 16.28 -9.25
N THR A 156 13.21 15.33 -9.89
CA THR A 156 13.58 14.84 -11.23
C THR A 156 12.50 15.17 -12.25
N LYS A 157 12.86 15.14 -13.52
CA LYS A 157 11.90 15.07 -14.62
C LYS A 157 11.53 13.60 -14.82
N PHE A 158 10.26 13.24 -14.62
CA PHE A 158 9.76 11.87 -14.70
C PHE A 158 8.47 11.79 -15.51
N GLU A 159 8.13 10.59 -15.95
CA GLU A 159 6.77 10.23 -16.37
C GLU A 159 6.11 9.43 -15.25
N TYR A 160 4.81 9.65 -15.03
CA TYR A 160 4.05 8.80 -14.11
C TYR A 160 4.12 7.33 -14.56
N PRO A 161 4.23 6.35 -13.64
CA PRO A 161 4.42 4.94 -13.99
C PRO A 161 3.36 4.39 -14.94
N TRP A 162 2.10 4.75 -14.73
CA TRP A 162 0.98 4.33 -15.60
C TRP A 162 1.07 4.89 -17.02
N VAL A 163 1.63 6.10 -17.20
CA VAL A 163 1.87 6.72 -18.52
C VAL A 163 3.03 6.01 -19.19
N TRP A 164 4.13 5.83 -18.46
CA TRP A 164 5.32 5.17 -18.96
C TRP A 164 5.03 3.72 -19.39
N ARG A 165 4.29 2.93 -18.59
CA ARG A 165 3.88 1.57 -18.97
C ARG A 165 3.02 1.53 -20.23
N LYS A 166 2.14 2.52 -20.43
CA LYS A 166 1.31 2.59 -21.65
C LYS A 166 2.16 2.76 -22.89
N LYS A 167 3.25 3.53 -22.84
CA LYS A 167 4.19 3.77 -23.96
C LYS A 167 5.14 2.59 -24.19
N ASN A 168 5.36 1.73 -23.20
CA ASN A 168 6.33 0.63 -23.26
C ASN A 168 5.69 -0.76 -23.24
N ARG A 169 4.42 -0.83 -23.62
CA ARG A 169 3.69 -2.10 -23.80
C ARG A 169 4.04 -2.81 -25.09
#